data_f92b3b1bc599a2647944ccb7006a20a6
#
_entry.id   f92b3b1bc599a2647944ccb7006a20a6
#
_cell.length_a   1.000
_cell.length_b   1.000
_cell.length_c   1.000
_cell.angle_alpha   90.00
_cell.angle_beta   90.00
_cell.angle_gamma   90.00
#
_symmetry.space_group_name_H-M   'P 1'
#
loop_
_entity.id
_entity.type
_entity.pdbx_description
1 polymer ?
#
loop_
_entity_poly.entity_id
_entity_poly.type
_entity_poly.pdbx_seq_one_letter_code
_entity_poly.pdbx_strand_id
1 'polypeptide(L)'
;MNRIILIGLATAILMSCNPSTQNKKEMTMEQQTVGMVEITTFKLNQGVTAKDFEQFARAMQKDFLEKQNGFIKRTLTVSEDSTWTDVVFWKDHECAENTMKLSETSKLVLPFMEKIDFNSVKMSLSTPVIIEE
;
A
#
# COMPACT_ATOMS: atom_id res chain seq x y z
N MET A 1 -5.77 55.51 71.13
CA MET A 1 -6.80 55.54 70.08
C MET A 1 -6.12 55.65 68.75
N ASN A 2 -5.75 54.54 68.12
CA ASN A 2 -5.20 54.58 66.78
C ASN A 2 -5.78 53.40 65.98
N ARG A 3 -6.59 53.76 65.00
CA ARG A 3 -7.18 52.84 64.07
C ARG A 3 -6.15 52.58 62.97
N ILE A 4 -5.67 51.35 62.92
CA ILE A 4 -4.84 50.88 61.78
C ILE A 4 -5.77 50.16 60.80
N ILE A 5 -5.92 50.75 59.63
CA ILE A 5 -6.65 50.16 58.51
C ILE A 5 -5.64 49.30 57.72
N LEU A 6 -5.83 47.99 57.76
CA LEU A 6 -5.08 47.06 56.92
C LEU A 6 -5.81 46.93 55.56
N ILE A 7 -5.16 47.49 54.55
CA ILE A 7 -5.60 47.32 53.16
C ILE A 7 -5.02 46.00 52.67
N GLY A 8 -5.89 45.05 52.48
CA GLY A 8 -5.53 43.75 51.86
C GLY A 8 -5.34 43.91 50.37
N LEU A 9 -4.09 43.65 49.94
CA LEU A 9 -3.72 43.59 48.52
C LEU A 9 -4.07 42.19 47.96
N ALA A 10 -5.15 42.10 47.21
CA ALA A 10 -5.49 40.89 46.50
C ALA A 10 -4.69 40.79 45.20
N THR A 11 -3.66 39.94 45.24
CA THR A 11 -2.92 39.57 44.02
C THR A 11 -3.71 38.56 43.22
N ALA A 12 -4.32 38.99 42.13
CA ALA A 12 -4.93 38.12 41.15
C ALA A 12 -3.80 37.40 40.34
N ILE A 13 -3.64 36.10 40.56
CA ILE A 13 -2.79 35.26 39.73
C ILE A 13 -3.55 34.95 38.46
N LEU A 14 -3.19 35.60 37.36
CA LEU A 14 -3.64 35.23 36.03
C LEU A 14 -2.91 33.93 35.60
N MET A 15 -3.58 32.81 35.75
CA MET A 15 -3.17 31.57 35.12
C MET A 15 -3.34 31.71 33.60
N SER A 16 -2.23 32.02 32.93
CA SER A 16 -2.14 31.93 31.48
C SER A 16 -2.17 30.45 31.09
N CYS A 17 -3.33 29.97 30.69
CA CYS A 17 -3.43 28.70 29.98
C CYS A 17 -2.85 28.88 28.59
N ASN A 18 -1.63 28.43 28.39
CA ASN A 18 -1.05 28.25 27.07
C ASN A 18 -1.82 27.11 26.38
N PRO A 19 -2.53 27.33 25.28
CA PRO A 19 -3.00 26.22 24.46
C PRO A 19 -1.76 25.60 23.82
N SER A 20 -1.42 24.41 24.28
CA SER A 20 -0.47 23.56 23.59
C SER A 20 -0.96 23.37 22.17
N THR A 21 -0.34 24.07 21.25
CA THR A 21 -0.49 23.81 19.81
C THR A 21 0.08 22.41 19.58
N GLN A 22 -0.79 21.40 19.66
CA GLN A 22 -0.46 20.10 19.12
C GLN A 22 -0.24 20.32 17.62
N ASN A 23 1.01 20.41 17.21
CA ASN A 23 1.41 20.22 15.84
C ASN A 23 0.98 18.80 15.45
N LYS A 24 -0.28 18.68 15.01
CA LYS A 24 -0.75 17.59 14.22
C LYS A 24 0.08 17.68 12.94
N LYS A 25 1.19 16.93 12.92
CA LYS A 25 1.97 16.68 11.71
C LYS A 25 0.97 16.03 10.76
N GLU A 26 0.34 16.84 9.91
CA GLU A 26 -0.31 16.35 8.72
C GLU A 26 0.79 15.61 7.95
N MET A 27 0.77 14.28 8.09
CA MET A 27 1.41 13.43 7.11
C MET A 27 0.62 13.68 5.82
N THR A 28 1.11 14.61 5.03
CA THR A 28 0.78 14.68 3.62
C THR A 28 1.18 13.30 3.09
N MET A 29 0.19 12.43 2.89
CA MET A 29 0.39 11.26 2.05
C MET A 29 0.74 11.85 0.70
N GLU A 30 2.01 11.79 0.36
CA GLU A 30 2.49 12.10 -0.97
C GLU A 30 1.74 11.13 -1.88
N GLN A 31 0.75 11.64 -2.61
CA GLN A 31 -0.08 10.86 -3.50
C GLN A 31 0.84 10.32 -4.58
N GLN A 32 1.19 9.04 -4.46
CA GLN A 32 2.13 8.42 -5.38
C GLN A 32 1.45 8.34 -6.75
N THR A 33 1.95 9.13 -7.68
CA THR A 33 1.47 9.10 -9.07
C THR A 33 1.79 7.74 -9.68
N VAL A 34 0.79 7.09 -10.24
CA VAL A 34 0.98 5.85 -10.99
C VAL A 34 1.61 6.17 -12.33
N GLY A 35 2.81 5.66 -12.58
CA GLY A 35 3.52 5.82 -13.85
C GLY A 35 3.56 4.55 -14.70
N MET A 36 3.22 3.38 -14.11
CA MET A 36 3.19 2.09 -14.81
C MET A 36 2.11 1.18 -14.26
N VAL A 37 1.42 0.46 -15.14
CA VAL A 37 0.45 -0.58 -14.81
C VAL A 37 0.93 -1.89 -15.41
N GLU A 38 1.18 -2.88 -14.55
CA GLU A 38 1.46 -4.25 -14.92
C GLU A 38 0.16 -5.04 -14.94
N ILE A 39 -0.12 -5.73 -16.03
CA ILE A 39 -1.31 -6.57 -16.19
C ILE A 39 -0.86 -7.97 -16.56
N THR A 40 -1.19 -8.94 -15.70
CA THR A 40 -0.88 -10.34 -15.94
C THR A 40 -2.17 -11.15 -15.89
N THR A 41 -2.45 -11.91 -16.96
CA THR A 41 -3.55 -12.87 -16.98
C THR A 41 -3.02 -14.28 -16.97
N PHE A 42 -3.71 -15.19 -16.27
CA PHE A 42 -3.31 -16.59 -16.13
C PHE A 42 -4.46 -17.49 -15.70
N LYS A 43 -4.24 -18.80 -15.80
CA LYS A 43 -5.08 -19.83 -15.19
C LYS A 43 -4.31 -20.56 -14.08
N LEU A 44 -5.03 -21.17 -13.16
CA LEU A 44 -4.41 -22.01 -12.13
C LEU A 44 -4.15 -23.41 -12.67
N ASN A 45 -3.16 -24.06 -12.07
CA ASN A 45 -2.91 -25.48 -12.31
C ASN A 45 -4.10 -26.33 -11.91
N GLN A 46 -4.29 -27.45 -12.58
CA GLN A 46 -5.37 -28.39 -12.27
C GLN A 46 -5.35 -28.79 -10.79
N GLY A 47 -6.49 -28.76 -10.16
CA GLY A 47 -6.66 -29.12 -8.74
C GLY A 47 -6.39 -27.99 -7.73
N VAL A 48 -5.94 -26.83 -8.19
CA VAL A 48 -5.79 -25.65 -7.32
C VAL A 48 -7.13 -24.93 -7.23
N THR A 49 -7.66 -24.79 -6.02
CA THR A 49 -8.90 -24.04 -5.79
C THR A 49 -8.63 -22.53 -5.68
N ALA A 50 -9.63 -21.71 -6.01
CA ALA A 50 -9.53 -20.25 -5.85
C ALA A 50 -9.22 -19.87 -4.39
N LYS A 51 -9.81 -20.56 -3.41
CA LYS A 51 -9.62 -20.34 -1.99
C LYS A 51 -8.18 -20.62 -1.57
N ASP A 52 -7.60 -21.72 -2.05
CA ASP A 52 -6.21 -22.07 -1.73
C ASP A 52 -5.25 -21.09 -2.38
N PHE A 53 -5.50 -20.70 -3.64
CA PHE A 53 -4.68 -19.73 -4.35
C PHE A 53 -4.68 -18.36 -3.66
N GLU A 54 -5.81 -17.91 -3.14
CA GLU A 54 -5.93 -16.62 -2.46
C GLU A 54 -4.94 -16.49 -1.30
N GLN A 55 -4.67 -17.55 -0.54
CA GLN A 55 -3.72 -17.52 0.56
C GLN A 55 -2.29 -17.22 0.06
N PHE A 56 -1.87 -17.86 -1.03
CA PHE A 56 -0.55 -17.63 -1.63
C PHE A 56 -0.46 -16.24 -2.25
N ALA A 57 -1.54 -15.77 -2.88
CA ALA A 57 -1.60 -14.43 -3.46
C ALA A 57 -1.48 -13.33 -2.38
N ARG A 58 -2.14 -13.50 -1.23
CA ARG A 58 -2.05 -12.58 -0.09
C ARG A 58 -0.67 -12.61 0.56
N ALA A 59 -0.08 -13.79 0.75
CA ALA A 59 1.27 -13.93 1.30
C ALA A 59 2.30 -13.26 0.40
N MET A 60 2.26 -13.51 -0.90
CA MET A 60 3.17 -12.91 -1.89
C MET A 60 3.00 -11.37 -1.92
N GLN A 61 1.80 -10.86 -1.87
CA GLN A 61 1.58 -9.41 -1.79
C GLN A 61 2.22 -8.82 -0.54
N LYS A 62 1.91 -9.35 0.64
CA LYS A 62 2.34 -8.81 1.93
C LYS A 62 3.86 -8.94 2.13
N ASP A 63 4.40 -10.11 1.80
CA ASP A 63 5.77 -10.47 2.17
C ASP A 63 6.77 -10.07 1.09
N PHE A 64 6.33 -9.89 -0.16
CA PHE A 64 7.18 -9.52 -1.29
C PHE A 64 6.77 -8.19 -1.94
N LEU A 65 5.58 -8.07 -2.58
CA LEU A 65 5.23 -6.89 -3.37
C LEU A 65 5.22 -5.58 -2.55
N GLU A 66 4.61 -5.58 -1.38
CA GLU A 66 4.53 -4.38 -0.51
C GLU A 66 5.89 -3.91 0.02
N LYS A 67 6.94 -4.71 -0.15
CA LYS A 67 8.32 -4.35 0.21
C LYS A 67 9.10 -3.79 -0.97
N GLN A 68 8.54 -3.81 -2.18
CA GLN A 68 9.25 -3.34 -3.36
C GLN A 68 9.16 -1.83 -3.50
N ASN A 69 10.25 -1.24 -3.97
CA ASN A 69 10.27 0.19 -4.26
C ASN A 69 9.26 0.52 -5.36
N GLY A 70 8.48 1.57 -5.14
CA GLY A 70 7.49 2.06 -6.10
C GLY A 70 6.23 1.21 -6.23
N PHE A 71 6.02 0.17 -5.40
CA PHE A 71 4.73 -0.50 -5.31
C PHE A 71 3.67 0.47 -4.79
N ILE A 72 2.52 0.55 -5.47
CA ILE A 72 1.41 1.44 -5.09
C ILE A 72 0.22 0.62 -4.62
N LYS A 73 -0.29 -0.25 -5.46
CA LYS A 73 -1.42 -1.14 -5.15
C LYS A 73 -1.48 -2.33 -6.08
N ARG A 74 -2.27 -3.33 -5.70
CA ARG A 74 -2.58 -4.50 -6.52
C ARG A 74 -4.08 -4.76 -6.51
N THR A 75 -4.60 -5.22 -7.63
CA THR A 75 -5.95 -5.77 -7.74
C THR A 75 -5.87 -7.13 -8.42
N LEU A 76 -6.40 -8.15 -7.77
CA LEU A 76 -6.47 -9.51 -8.29
C LEU A 76 -7.93 -9.90 -8.47
N THR A 77 -8.31 -10.29 -9.67
CA THR A 77 -9.68 -10.69 -10.01
C THR A 77 -9.71 -12.04 -10.71
N VAL A 78 -10.86 -12.70 -10.70
CA VAL A 78 -11.10 -13.91 -11.45
C VAL A 78 -12.43 -13.79 -12.22
N SER A 79 -12.43 -14.13 -13.49
CA SER A 79 -13.61 -14.14 -14.34
C SER A 79 -14.31 -15.49 -14.33
N GLU A 80 -15.53 -15.54 -14.89
CA GLU A 80 -16.37 -16.75 -14.91
C GLU A 80 -15.70 -17.94 -15.63
N ASP A 81 -14.86 -17.68 -16.63
CA ASP A 81 -14.09 -18.69 -17.35
C ASP A 81 -12.82 -19.14 -16.59
N SER A 82 -12.69 -18.77 -15.32
CA SER A 82 -11.53 -19.05 -14.46
C SER A 82 -10.22 -18.41 -14.93
N THR A 83 -10.27 -17.33 -15.69
CA THR A 83 -9.10 -16.51 -16.01
C THR A 83 -8.87 -15.51 -14.87
N TRP A 84 -7.70 -15.56 -14.29
CA TRP A 84 -7.24 -14.60 -13.28
C TRP A 84 -6.60 -13.41 -13.97
N THR A 85 -6.86 -12.22 -13.44
CA THR A 85 -6.23 -10.98 -13.88
C THR A 85 -5.61 -10.31 -12.66
N ASP A 86 -4.32 -10.16 -12.70
CA ASP A 86 -3.50 -9.49 -11.69
C ASP A 86 -3.06 -8.14 -12.24
N VAL A 87 -3.47 -7.07 -11.58
CA VAL A 87 -3.12 -5.70 -11.96
C VAL A 87 -2.32 -5.07 -10.84
N VAL A 88 -1.07 -4.74 -11.13
CA VAL A 88 -0.17 -4.08 -10.17
C VAL A 88 0.14 -2.67 -10.66
N PHE A 89 0.03 -1.72 -9.78
CA PHE A 89 0.28 -0.31 -10.04
C PHE A 89 1.63 0.09 -9.44
N TRP A 90 2.48 0.69 -10.27
CA TRP A 90 3.84 1.07 -9.95
C TRP A 90 4.06 2.56 -10.12
N LYS A 91 4.98 3.12 -9.36
CA LYS A 91 5.44 4.50 -9.52
C LYS A 91 5.97 4.77 -10.93
N ASP A 92 6.76 3.85 -11.48
CA ASP A 92 7.38 3.96 -12.78
C ASP A 92 7.75 2.59 -13.38
N HIS A 93 8.22 2.59 -14.62
CA HIS A 93 8.63 1.40 -15.35
C HIS A 93 9.82 0.70 -14.69
N GLU A 94 10.79 1.45 -14.20
CA GLU A 94 12.00 0.89 -13.58
C GLU A 94 11.67 0.08 -12.32
N CYS A 95 10.76 0.59 -11.49
CA CYS A 95 10.29 -0.11 -10.29
C CYS A 95 9.61 -1.44 -10.65
N ALA A 96 8.77 -1.46 -11.69
CA ALA A 96 8.13 -2.68 -12.17
C ALA A 96 9.18 -3.69 -12.67
N GLU A 97 10.07 -3.29 -13.57
CA GLU A 97 11.11 -4.19 -14.11
C GLU A 97 12.05 -4.75 -13.04
N ASN A 98 12.50 -3.92 -12.11
CA ASN A 98 13.38 -4.36 -11.04
C ASN A 98 12.68 -5.40 -10.15
N THR A 99 11.39 -5.19 -9.84
CA THR A 99 10.61 -6.16 -9.07
C THR A 99 10.41 -7.47 -9.84
N MET A 100 10.14 -7.42 -11.14
CA MET A 100 10.04 -8.61 -11.97
C MET A 100 11.32 -9.45 -11.93
N LYS A 101 12.49 -8.82 -12.09
CA LYS A 101 13.79 -9.50 -11.99
C LYS A 101 14.02 -10.14 -10.61
N LEU A 102 13.65 -9.43 -9.53
CA LEU A 102 13.75 -9.95 -8.17
C LEU A 102 12.79 -11.12 -7.93
N SER A 103 11.61 -11.11 -8.55
CA SER A 103 10.62 -12.17 -8.39
C SER A 103 11.08 -13.52 -8.96
N GLU A 104 11.89 -13.52 -10.01
CA GLU A 104 12.38 -14.75 -10.67
C GLU A 104 13.16 -15.68 -9.74
N THR A 105 13.81 -15.12 -8.73
CA THR A 105 14.66 -15.90 -7.79
C THR A 105 14.14 -15.87 -6.35
N SER A 106 13.03 -15.20 -6.10
CA SER A 106 12.50 -15.00 -4.75
C SER A 106 11.76 -16.22 -4.22
N LYS A 107 12.24 -16.75 -3.10
CA LYS A 107 11.55 -17.83 -2.37
C LYS A 107 10.18 -17.41 -1.81
N LEU A 108 9.92 -16.10 -1.68
CA LEU A 108 8.64 -15.56 -1.22
C LEU A 108 7.58 -15.56 -2.33
N VAL A 109 8.01 -15.53 -3.59
CA VAL A 109 7.13 -15.54 -4.77
C VAL A 109 6.87 -16.97 -5.24
N LEU A 110 7.81 -17.87 -5.06
CA LEU A 110 7.75 -19.24 -5.58
C LEU A 110 6.45 -20.00 -5.22
N PRO A 111 5.94 -19.99 -3.97
CA PRO A 111 4.71 -20.70 -3.62
C PRO A 111 3.46 -20.20 -4.37
N PHE A 112 3.41 -18.91 -4.71
CA PHE A 112 2.38 -18.32 -5.56
C PHE A 112 2.53 -18.79 -7.01
N MET A 113 3.73 -18.72 -7.55
CA MET A 113 4.04 -19.10 -8.92
C MET A 113 3.76 -20.59 -9.19
N GLU A 114 4.05 -21.48 -8.25
CA GLU A 114 3.80 -22.93 -8.37
C GLU A 114 2.30 -23.30 -8.55
N LYS A 115 1.39 -22.37 -8.26
CA LYS A 115 -0.06 -22.59 -8.44
C LYS A 115 -0.55 -22.23 -9.83
N ILE A 116 0.26 -21.57 -10.64
CA ILE A 116 -0.11 -20.98 -11.92
C ILE A 116 0.30 -21.90 -13.07
N ASP A 117 -0.61 -22.08 -14.02
CA ASP A 117 -0.27 -22.69 -15.32
C ASP A 117 0.51 -21.66 -16.16
N PHE A 118 1.83 -21.81 -16.20
CA PHE A 118 2.72 -20.92 -16.93
C PHE A 118 2.43 -20.81 -18.43
N ASN A 119 1.86 -21.86 -19.03
CA ASN A 119 1.51 -21.83 -20.45
C ASN A 119 0.35 -20.86 -20.75
N SER A 120 -0.42 -20.51 -19.72
CA SER A 120 -1.54 -19.57 -19.83
C SER A 120 -1.16 -18.11 -19.55
N VAL A 121 0.05 -17.86 -19.04
CA VAL A 121 0.49 -16.52 -18.59
C VAL A 121 0.64 -15.59 -19.78
N LYS A 122 0.00 -14.40 -19.67
CA LYS A 122 0.20 -13.26 -20.57
C LYS A 122 0.43 -12.04 -19.70
N MET A 123 1.54 -11.32 -19.94
CA MET A 123 1.90 -10.12 -19.18
C MET A 123 2.11 -8.95 -20.12
N SER A 124 1.72 -7.78 -19.67
CA SER A 124 2.01 -6.50 -20.33
C SER A 124 2.31 -5.41 -19.31
N LEU A 125 3.18 -4.48 -19.68
CA LEU A 125 3.41 -3.22 -18.99
C LEU A 125 2.80 -2.10 -19.83
N SER A 126 2.02 -1.23 -19.20
CA SER A 126 1.28 -0.17 -19.85
C SER A 126 1.44 1.15 -19.11
N THR A 127 1.68 2.22 -19.85
CA THR A 127 1.68 3.57 -19.28
C THR A 127 0.23 4.04 -19.14
N PRO A 128 -0.21 4.47 -17.96
CA PRO A 128 -1.56 4.98 -17.80
C PRO A 128 -1.74 6.29 -18.54
N VAL A 129 -2.90 6.46 -19.19
CA VAL A 129 -3.28 7.71 -19.86
C VAL A 129 -4.21 8.55 -18.96
N ILE A 130 -5.14 7.89 -18.28
CA ILE A 130 -6.06 8.50 -17.32
C ILE A 130 -6.17 7.56 -16.13
N ILE A 131 -6.02 8.11 -14.93
CA ILE A 131 -6.36 7.43 -13.66
C ILE A 131 -7.20 8.42 -12.87
N GLU A 132 -8.47 8.08 -12.67
CA GLU A 132 -9.38 8.81 -11.79
C GLU A 132 -9.46 8.07 -10.44
N GLU A 133 -9.51 8.85 -9.35
CA GLU A 133 -9.64 8.33 -7.98
C GLU A 133 -11.09 8.34 -7.51
#